data_ff1ca260ce7cebd3a97b20021ca89b09
#
_entry.id   ff1ca260ce7cebd3a97b20021ca89b09
#
_cell.length_a   1.000
_cell.length_b   1.000
_cell.length_c   1.000
_cell.angle_alpha   90.00
_cell.angle_beta   90.00
_cell.angle_gamma   90.00
#
_symmetry.space_group_name_H-M   'P 1'
#
loop_
_entity.id
_entity.type
_entity.pdbx_description
1 polymer ?
#
loop_
_entity_poly.entity_id
_entity_poly.type
_entity_poly.pdbx_seq_one_letter_code
_entity_poly.pdbx_strand_id
1 'polypeptide(L)'
;DFDGSQTSAKKGGEEVGYQAHKKAKTTNSLYLSDRQGLMLAMSQPISGQHHDLYSIKTHFQEITSILKKAKISTEGLFVNFDAGFDSENLRKITASEGIIANICEDKRNQKSPSETEHYFDKKLYRERYTIERSNAWMDSFRSVLNRFDTTVSSWVGFNYLAFIVLGLRKFKQKRKSR
;
A
#
# COMPACT_ATOMS: atom_id res chain seq x y z
N ASP A 1 -2.21 -4.06 -6.74
CA ASP A 1 -1.92 -2.61 -6.64
C ASP A 1 -1.28 -2.30 -5.29
N PHE A 2 -0.33 -1.36 -5.27
CA PHE A 2 0.43 -0.96 -4.10
C PHE A 2 0.39 0.56 -3.93
N ASP A 3 0.12 1.04 -2.71
CA ASP A 3 0.01 2.48 -2.43
C ASP A 3 0.23 2.78 -0.94
N GLY A 4 0.54 4.05 -0.64
CA GLY A 4 0.64 4.57 0.71
C GLY A 4 -0.67 5.20 1.17
N SER A 5 -0.99 5.09 2.44
CA SER A 5 -2.12 5.81 3.03
C SER A 5 -1.76 6.41 4.38
N GLN A 6 -2.09 7.69 4.53
CA GLN A 6 -1.84 8.44 5.75
C GLN A 6 -3.14 8.68 6.52
N THR A 7 -3.22 8.13 7.71
CA THR A 7 -4.37 8.25 8.61
C THR A 7 -4.13 9.28 9.70
N SER A 8 -5.12 10.15 9.93
CA SER A 8 -5.06 11.14 11.03
C SER A 8 -5.07 10.46 12.39
N ALA A 9 -4.08 10.78 13.23
CA ALA A 9 -3.99 10.32 14.61
C ALA A 9 -4.57 11.37 15.57
N LYS A 10 -5.66 11.02 16.25
CA LYS A 10 -6.43 11.98 17.08
C LYS A 10 -5.91 12.13 18.51
N LYS A 11 -5.23 11.10 19.03
CA LYS A 11 -4.70 11.09 20.42
C LYS A 11 -3.17 11.10 20.52
N GLY A 12 -2.45 11.08 19.38
CA GLY A 12 -1.02 10.81 19.37
C GLY A 12 -0.74 9.33 19.57
N GLY A 13 0.46 8.97 20.05
CA GLY A 13 0.90 7.59 20.28
C GLY A 13 2.13 7.23 19.46
N GLU A 14 2.39 5.92 19.37
CA GLU A 14 3.50 5.37 18.59
C GLU A 14 3.36 5.67 17.11
N GLU A 15 4.47 5.94 16.41
CA GLU A 15 4.52 6.20 14.97
C GLU A 15 3.54 7.29 14.51
N VAL A 16 3.50 8.40 15.25
CA VAL A 16 2.70 9.58 14.94
C VAL A 16 3.61 10.78 14.69
N GLY A 17 3.47 11.43 13.52
CA GLY A 17 4.22 12.61 13.15
C GLY A 17 3.38 13.64 12.41
N TYR A 18 3.84 14.90 12.42
CA TYR A 18 3.15 15.99 11.76
C TYR A 18 3.37 15.94 10.23
N GLN A 19 2.27 15.89 9.49
CA GLN A 19 2.28 15.94 8.03
C GLN A 19 1.85 17.33 7.56
N ALA A 20 2.79 18.06 6.95
CA ALA A 20 2.59 19.45 6.56
C ALA A 20 1.45 19.65 5.54
N HIS A 21 1.35 18.78 4.52
CA HIS A 21 0.30 18.86 3.50
C HIS A 21 -1.10 18.65 4.07
N LYS A 22 -1.24 17.74 5.03
CA LYS A 22 -2.52 17.47 5.72
C LYS A 22 -2.76 18.40 6.91
N LYS A 23 -1.76 19.18 7.32
CA LYS A 23 -1.78 20.04 8.51
C LYS A 23 -2.27 19.28 9.76
N ALA A 24 -1.88 18.03 9.89
CA ALA A 24 -2.36 17.14 10.93
C ALA A 24 -1.26 16.17 11.39
N LYS A 25 -1.41 15.64 12.60
CA LYS A 25 -0.63 14.49 13.06
C LYS A 25 -1.18 13.23 12.41
N THR A 26 -0.33 12.46 11.73
CA THR A 26 -0.73 11.27 10.97
C THR A 26 0.21 10.11 11.23
N THR A 27 -0.27 8.92 10.89
CA THR A 27 0.51 7.69 10.75
C THR A 27 0.44 7.27 9.30
N ASN A 28 1.54 6.82 8.72
CA ASN A 28 1.61 6.35 7.34
C ASN A 28 1.82 4.82 7.30
N SER A 29 1.18 4.13 6.37
CA SER A 29 1.40 2.71 6.08
C SER A 29 1.26 2.45 4.59
N LEU A 30 1.99 1.44 4.11
CA LEU A 30 1.89 0.96 2.74
C LEU A 30 0.94 -0.23 2.68
N TYR A 31 0.15 -0.31 1.63
CA TYR A 31 -0.88 -1.31 1.43
C TYR A 31 -0.70 -2.03 0.10
N LEU A 32 -1.01 -3.31 0.09
CA LEU A 32 -1.10 -4.13 -1.12
C LEU A 32 -2.52 -4.66 -1.27
N SER A 33 -3.15 -4.43 -2.41
CA SER A 33 -4.45 -5.00 -2.75
C SER A 33 -4.39 -5.91 -3.98
N ASP A 34 -5.34 -6.83 -4.08
CA ASP A 34 -5.55 -7.62 -5.28
C ASP A 34 -6.28 -6.81 -6.36
N ARG A 35 -6.43 -7.41 -7.55
CA ARG A 35 -7.17 -6.81 -8.69
C ARG A 35 -8.65 -6.55 -8.39
N GLN A 36 -9.23 -7.18 -7.39
CA GLN A 36 -10.63 -6.98 -6.98
C GLN A 36 -10.77 -5.86 -5.94
N GLY A 37 -9.66 -5.31 -5.47
CA GLY A 37 -9.61 -4.29 -4.41
C GLY A 37 -9.66 -4.86 -3.00
N LEU A 38 -9.38 -6.15 -2.82
CA LEU A 38 -9.24 -6.72 -1.48
C LEU A 38 -7.83 -6.42 -0.97
N MET A 39 -7.74 -5.80 0.20
CA MET A 39 -6.46 -5.60 0.89
C MET A 39 -5.89 -6.94 1.32
N LEU A 40 -4.65 -7.21 0.93
CA LEU A 40 -3.93 -8.45 1.20
C LEU A 40 -2.93 -8.31 2.35
N ALA A 41 -2.24 -7.19 2.38
CA ALA A 41 -1.21 -6.91 3.37
C ALA A 41 -1.02 -5.41 3.60
N MET A 42 -0.45 -5.07 4.74
CA MET A 42 0.06 -3.73 5.03
C MET A 42 1.43 -3.80 5.69
N SER A 43 2.24 -2.75 5.51
CA SER A 43 3.50 -2.59 6.26
C SER A 43 3.23 -2.22 7.71
N GLN A 44 4.27 -2.35 8.55
CA GLN A 44 4.24 -1.67 9.85
C GLN A 44 4.07 -0.16 9.62
N PRO A 45 3.29 0.51 10.47
CA PRO A 45 3.11 1.94 10.42
C PRO A 45 4.41 2.70 10.69
N ILE A 46 4.55 3.83 10.06
CA ILE A 46 5.61 4.81 10.31
C ILE A 46 5.02 6.18 10.62
N SER A 47 5.83 7.02 11.25
CA SER A 47 5.45 8.39 11.54
C SER A 47 5.09 9.16 10.26
N GLY A 48 3.96 9.86 10.28
CA GLY A 48 3.37 10.53 9.12
C GLY A 48 4.20 11.66 8.50
N GLN A 49 5.30 12.06 9.13
CA GLN A 49 6.26 13.00 8.56
C GLN A 49 7.10 12.38 7.44
N HIS A 50 7.17 11.05 7.36
CA HIS A 50 7.91 10.33 6.34
C HIS A 50 7.06 10.13 5.09
N HIS A 51 7.72 10.22 3.92
CA HIS A 51 7.11 9.90 2.62
C HIS A 51 7.13 8.37 2.38
N ASP A 52 6.37 7.91 1.40
CA ASP A 52 6.14 6.49 1.14
C ASP A 52 7.39 5.68 0.75
N LEU A 53 8.41 6.34 0.21
CA LEU A 53 9.70 5.71 -0.09
C LEU A 53 10.65 5.62 1.12
N TYR A 54 10.27 6.21 2.27
CA TYR A 54 11.08 6.07 3.48
C TYR A 54 11.15 4.62 3.91
N SER A 55 12.38 4.09 4.08
CA SER A 55 12.62 2.69 4.43
C SER A 55 11.86 1.67 3.55
N ILE A 56 11.61 2.00 2.27
CA ILE A 56 10.78 1.21 1.35
C ILE A 56 11.22 -0.26 1.28
N LYS A 57 12.52 -0.56 1.39
CA LYS A 57 13.03 -1.93 1.40
C LYS A 57 12.43 -2.73 2.56
N THR A 58 12.49 -2.21 3.76
CA THR A 58 11.98 -2.87 4.98
C THR A 58 10.48 -3.11 4.85
N HIS A 59 9.71 -2.07 4.51
CA HIS A 59 8.25 -2.15 4.43
C HIS A 59 7.78 -3.07 3.30
N PHE A 60 8.47 -3.07 2.17
CA PHE A 60 8.15 -3.98 1.08
C PHE A 60 8.43 -5.44 1.46
N GLN A 61 9.53 -5.70 2.17
CA GLN A 61 9.86 -7.03 2.70
C GLN A 61 8.85 -7.51 3.75
N GLU A 62 8.33 -6.63 4.59
CA GLU A 62 7.24 -6.97 5.52
C GLU A 62 6.00 -7.46 4.77
N ILE A 63 5.58 -6.72 3.74
CA ILE A 63 4.42 -7.08 2.89
C ILE A 63 4.66 -8.42 2.18
N THR A 64 5.80 -8.61 1.53
CA THR A 64 6.12 -9.88 0.85
C THR A 64 6.23 -11.05 1.82
N SER A 65 6.72 -10.83 3.03
CA SER A 65 6.74 -11.84 4.11
C SER A 65 5.32 -12.29 4.50
N ILE A 66 4.35 -11.35 4.57
CA ILE A 66 2.95 -11.68 4.83
C ILE A 66 2.37 -12.55 3.71
N LEU A 67 2.64 -12.22 2.44
CA LEU A 67 2.21 -13.03 1.30
C LEU A 67 2.80 -14.45 1.37
N LYS A 68 4.10 -14.56 1.63
CA LYS A 68 4.79 -15.85 1.77
C LYS A 68 4.22 -16.69 2.92
N LYS A 69 3.91 -16.09 4.07
CA LYS A 69 3.23 -16.77 5.18
C LYS A 69 1.84 -17.27 4.80
N ALA A 70 1.13 -16.51 3.95
CA ALA A 70 -0.17 -16.91 3.40
C ALA A 70 -0.04 -17.91 2.23
N LYS A 71 1.18 -18.41 1.91
CA LYS A 71 1.48 -19.30 0.79
C LYS A 71 1.14 -18.70 -0.58
N ILE A 72 1.21 -17.39 -0.70
CA ILE A 72 1.06 -16.66 -1.96
C ILE A 72 2.46 -16.42 -2.53
N SER A 73 2.72 -16.96 -3.72
CA SER A 73 4.00 -16.75 -4.43
C SER A 73 4.12 -15.29 -4.87
N THR A 74 5.31 -14.73 -4.71
CA THR A 74 5.66 -13.41 -5.28
C THR A 74 6.17 -13.52 -6.71
N GLU A 75 6.65 -14.70 -7.12
CA GLU A 75 7.22 -14.96 -8.44
C GLU A 75 6.19 -14.73 -9.55
N GLY A 76 6.50 -13.82 -10.48
CA GLY A 76 5.61 -13.43 -11.57
C GLY A 76 4.43 -12.54 -11.15
N LEU A 77 4.36 -12.12 -9.89
CA LEU A 77 3.31 -11.22 -9.41
C LEU A 77 3.45 -9.84 -10.08
N PHE A 78 2.41 -9.41 -10.77
CA PHE A 78 2.36 -8.09 -11.40
C PHE A 78 1.76 -7.05 -10.44
N VAL A 79 2.52 -5.99 -10.16
CA VAL A 79 2.10 -4.96 -9.20
C VAL A 79 2.21 -3.56 -9.81
N ASN A 80 1.10 -2.82 -9.81
CA ASN A 80 1.08 -1.41 -10.14
C ASN A 80 1.49 -0.55 -8.93
N PHE A 81 2.33 0.44 -9.16
CA PHE A 81 2.75 1.45 -8.19
C PHE A 81 2.47 2.84 -8.74
N ASP A 82 2.20 3.81 -7.89
CA ASP A 82 2.09 5.20 -8.32
C ASP A 82 3.46 5.74 -8.79
N ALA A 83 3.46 6.79 -9.64
CA ALA A 83 4.67 7.44 -10.11
C ALA A 83 5.56 7.96 -8.96
N GLY A 84 4.97 8.31 -7.82
CA GLY A 84 5.71 8.69 -6.62
C GLY A 84 6.62 7.60 -6.06
N PHE A 85 6.41 6.34 -6.47
CA PHE A 85 7.26 5.20 -6.11
C PHE A 85 8.39 4.95 -7.12
N ASP A 86 8.53 5.75 -8.16
CA ASP A 86 9.58 5.57 -9.17
C ASP A 86 10.96 5.82 -8.57
N SER A 87 11.61 4.75 -8.19
CA SER A 87 12.95 4.72 -7.63
C SER A 87 13.69 3.46 -8.04
N GLU A 88 14.96 3.62 -8.39
CA GLU A 88 15.84 2.50 -8.75
C GLU A 88 15.92 1.46 -7.61
N ASN A 89 15.87 1.92 -6.36
CA ASN A 89 15.87 1.04 -5.19
C ASN A 89 14.65 0.13 -5.16
N LEU A 90 13.43 0.66 -5.37
CA LEU A 90 12.21 -0.16 -5.38
C LEU A 90 12.21 -1.13 -6.56
N ARG A 91 12.65 -0.70 -7.75
CA ARG A 91 12.77 -1.58 -8.93
C ARG A 91 13.69 -2.77 -8.67
N LYS A 92 14.84 -2.55 -8.01
CA LYS A 92 15.76 -3.64 -7.62
C LYS A 92 15.14 -4.59 -6.59
N ILE A 93 14.43 -4.04 -5.61
CA ILE A 93 13.77 -4.83 -4.56
C ILE A 93 12.67 -5.71 -5.17
N THR A 94 11.81 -5.15 -6.01
CA THR A 94 10.73 -5.90 -6.66
C THR A 94 11.29 -7.01 -7.56
N ALA A 95 12.32 -6.70 -8.34
CA ALA A 95 13.00 -7.69 -9.17
C ALA A 95 13.62 -8.84 -8.36
N SER A 96 14.23 -8.54 -7.20
CA SER A 96 14.80 -9.57 -6.32
C SER A 96 13.75 -10.49 -5.67
N GLU A 97 12.50 -10.05 -5.61
CA GLU A 97 11.34 -10.83 -5.13
C GLU A 97 10.57 -11.52 -6.27
N GLY A 98 11.07 -11.47 -7.50
CA GLY A 98 10.41 -12.01 -8.69
C GLY A 98 9.14 -11.25 -9.11
N ILE A 99 8.96 -10.02 -8.60
CA ILE A 99 7.77 -9.20 -8.88
C ILE A 99 7.99 -8.32 -10.11
N ILE A 100 7.01 -8.30 -11.00
CA ILE A 100 6.97 -7.41 -12.17
C ILE A 100 6.38 -6.06 -11.73
N ALA A 101 7.24 -5.07 -11.54
CA ALA A 101 6.83 -3.74 -11.13
C ALA A 101 6.36 -2.90 -12.33
N ASN A 102 5.12 -2.44 -12.30
CA ASN A 102 4.55 -1.52 -13.28
C ASN A 102 4.49 -0.12 -12.68
N ILE A 103 5.53 0.68 -12.89
CA ILE A 103 5.70 2.02 -12.34
C ILE A 103 5.78 3.01 -13.48
N CYS A 104 4.90 4.03 -13.48
CA CYS A 104 5.00 5.13 -14.42
C CYS A 104 6.23 6.00 -14.07
N GLU A 105 7.05 6.32 -15.05
CA GLU A 105 8.21 7.19 -14.83
C GLU A 105 7.78 8.57 -14.32
N ASP A 106 8.43 9.03 -13.25
CA ASP A 106 8.21 10.39 -12.74
C ASP A 106 9.08 11.40 -13.52
N LYS A 107 8.46 12.10 -14.43
CA LYS A 107 9.11 13.13 -15.28
C LYS A 107 9.81 14.23 -14.47
N ARG A 108 9.43 14.43 -13.20
CA ARG A 108 10.05 15.44 -12.31
C ARG A 108 11.44 15.03 -11.86
N ASN A 109 11.72 13.75 -11.82
CA ASN A 109 12.99 13.18 -11.37
C ASN A 109 13.98 12.91 -12.53
N GLN A 110 13.55 13.07 -13.78
CA GLN A 110 14.40 12.88 -14.95
C GLN A 110 15.41 14.02 -15.11
N LYS A 111 16.56 13.88 -14.46
CA LYS A 111 17.73 14.76 -14.70
C LYS A 111 18.51 14.39 -15.98
N SER A 112 18.30 13.20 -16.50
CA SER A 112 18.86 12.67 -17.76
C SER A 112 17.94 11.57 -18.27
N PRO A 113 17.85 11.32 -19.59
CA PRO A 113 17.17 10.13 -20.10
C PRO A 113 17.80 8.91 -19.43
N SER A 114 16.99 8.08 -18.76
CA SER A 114 17.51 6.83 -18.20
C SER A 114 17.98 5.96 -19.37
N GLU A 115 19.22 5.49 -19.31
CA GLU A 115 19.76 4.57 -20.33
C GLU A 115 19.07 3.20 -20.30
N THR A 116 18.25 2.95 -19.26
CA THR A 116 17.49 1.71 -19.08
C THR A 116 16.01 1.94 -19.38
N GLU A 117 15.53 1.32 -20.45
CA GLU A 117 14.10 1.27 -20.77
C GLU A 117 13.43 0.31 -19.75
N HIS A 118 12.55 0.87 -18.92
CA HIS A 118 11.79 0.08 -17.94
C HIS A 118 10.48 -0.41 -18.56
N TYR A 119 10.12 -1.65 -18.26
CA TYR A 119 8.81 -2.18 -18.65
C TYR A 119 7.67 -1.35 -18.04
N PHE A 120 6.74 -0.92 -18.88
CA PHE A 120 5.54 -0.22 -18.45
C PHE A 120 4.33 -0.58 -19.30
N ASP A 121 3.31 -1.16 -18.68
CA ASP A 121 2.02 -1.46 -19.31
C ASP A 121 0.98 -0.40 -18.92
N LYS A 122 0.73 0.52 -19.86
CA LYS A 122 -0.23 1.60 -19.70
C LYS A 122 -1.68 1.12 -19.50
N LYS A 123 -2.05 -0.01 -20.10
CA LYS A 123 -3.41 -0.57 -19.99
C LYS A 123 -3.64 -1.12 -18.59
N LEU A 124 -2.72 -1.91 -18.08
CA LEU A 124 -2.80 -2.45 -16.72
C LEU A 124 -2.61 -1.35 -15.67
N TYR A 125 -1.81 -0.33 -15.95
CA TYR A 125 -1.65 0.81 -15.05
C TYR A 125 -2.95 1.56 -14.79
N ARG A 126 -3.84 1.63 -15.78
CA ARG A 126 -5.18 2.25 -15.61
C ARG A 126 -6.04 1.52 -14.58
N GLU A 127 -5.78 0.26 -14.29
CA GLU A 127 -6.49 -0.51 -13.27
C GLU A 127 -6.08 -0.11 -11.84
N ARG A 128 -5.05 0.73 -11.67
CA ARG A 128 -4.57 1.24 -10.38
C ARG A 128 -5.65 1.95 -9.55
N TYR A 129 -6.68 2.52 -10.19
CA TYR A 129 -7.84 3.08 -9.47
C TYR A 129 -8.47 2.09 -8.48
N THR A 130 -8.16 0.80 -8.60
CA THR A 130 -8.64 -0.26 -7.70
C THR A 130 -8.15 -0.05 -6.28
N ILE A 131 -6.89 0.37 -6.08
CA ILE A 131 -6.36 0.65 -4.73
C ILE A 131 -7.03 1.88 -4.10
N GLU A 132 -7.34 2.90 -4.90
CA GLU A 132 -8.06 4.09 -4.42
C GLU A 132 -9.46 3.72 -3.92
N ARG A 133 -10.16 2.84 -4.65
CA ARG A 133 -11.45 2.28 -4.21
C ARG A 133 -11.30 1.43 -2.96
N SER A 134 -10.21 0.68 -2.85
CA SER A 134 -9.91 -0.13 -1.66
C SER A 134 -9.70 0.75 -0.44
N ASN A 135 -8.95 1.84 -0.58
CA ASN A 135 -8.77 2.84 0.47
C ASN A 135 -10.12 3.44 0.88
N ALA A 136 -10.98 3.82 -0.07
CA ALA A 136 -12.31 4.32 0.23
C ALA A 136 -13.20 3.30 0.98
N TRP A 137 -13.06 2.00 0.70
CA TRP A 137 -13.75 0.97 1.50
C TRP A 137 -13.18 0.85 2.91
N MET A 138 -11.85 0.97 3.07
CA MET A 138 -11.20 1.00 4.37
C MET A 138 -11.66 2.21 5.20
N ASP A 139 -11.84 3.35 4.58
CA ASP A 139 -12.33 4.59 5.22
C ASP A 139 -13.77 4.47 5.76
N SER A 140 -14.53 3.46 5.34
CA SER A 140 -15.83 3.16 5.95
C SER A 140 -15.74 2.66 7.40
N PHE A 141 -14.55 2.25 7.85
CA PHE A 141 -14.28 1.83 9.22
C PHE A 141 -13.71 3.00 10.02
N ARG A 142 -14.46 3.48 11.01
CA ARG A 142 -14.08 4.65 11.80
C ARG A 142 -12.69 4.53 12.44
N SER A 143 -12.33 3.35 12.95
CA SER A 143 -11.04 3.10 13.60
C SER A 143 -9.86 3.08 12.61
N VAL A 144 -10.13 2.88 11.31
CA VAL A 144 -9.14 2.95 10.24
C VAL A 144 -9.04 4.37 9.70
N LEU A 145 -10.17 5.02 9.40
CA LEU A 145 -10.24 6.39 8.88
C LEU A 145 -9.60 7.41 9.84
N ASN A 146 -9.80 7.24 11.14
CA ASN A 146 -9.20 8.07 12.18
C ASN A 146 -8.60 7.17 13.26
N ARG A 147 -7.30 7.28 13.47
CA ARG A 147 -6.60 6.54 14.49
C ARG A 147 -6.81 7.19 15.86
N PHE A 148 -7.48 6.50 16.76
CA PHE A 148 -7.61 6.85 18.17
C PHE A 148 -6.69 5.99 19.04
N ASP A 149 -6.16 4.92 18.49
CA ASP A 149 -5.28 3.95 19.16
C ASP A 149 -3.89 4.56 19.34
N THR A 150 -3.38 4.48 20.56
CA THR A 150 -2.05 4.99 20.89
C THR A 150 -0.94 4.01 20.54
N THR A 151 -1.25 2.70 20.46
CA THR A 151 -0.29 1.67 20.09
C THR A 151 -0.42 1.28 18.61
N VAL A 152 0.71 0.96 17.99
CA VAL A 152 0.76 0.45 16.61
C VAL A 152 0.01 -0.86 16.49
N SER A 153 0.21 -1.79 17.44
CA SER A 153 -0.38 -3.12 17.39
C SER A 153 -1.92 -3.10 17.37
N SER A 154 -2.54 -2.26 18.19
CA SER A 154 -4.00 -2.07 18.20
C SER A 154 -4.51 -1.58 16.85
N TRP A 155 -3.88 -0.53 16.32
CA TRP A 155 -4.33 0.06 15.06
C TRP A 155 -4.14 -0.88 13.86
N VAL A 156 -3.02 -1.58 13.79
CA VAL A 156 -2.77 -2.64 12.79
C VAL A 156 -3.84 -3.74 12.90
N GLY A 157 -4.19 -4.14 14.13
CA GLY A 157 -5.26 -5.11 14.37
C GLY A 157 -6.61 -4.67 13.78
N PHE A 158 -7.00 -3.40 13.95
CA PHE A 158 -8.23 -2.85 13.34
C PHE A 158 -8.18 -2.83 11.81
N ASN A 159 -7.02 -2.55 11.21
CA ASN A 159 -6.85 -2.63 9.76
C ASN A 159 -7.08 -4.08 9.27
N TYR A 160 -6.47 -5.08 9.90
CA TYR A 160 -6.68 -6.48 9.52
C TYR A 160 -8.11 -6.96 9.75
N LEU A 161 -8.79 -6.51 10.80
CA LEU A 161 -10.22 -6.78 10.98
C LEU A 161 -11.05 -6.18 9.84
N ALA A 162 -10.74 -4.97 9.39
CA ALA A 162 -11.39 -4.35 8.24
C ALA A 162 -11.15 -5.16 6.94
N PHE A 163 -9.91 -5.63 6.70
CA PHE A 163 -9.59 -6.52 5.56
C PHE A 163 -10.47 -7.77 5.57
N ILE A 164 -10.57 -8.44 6.73
CA ILE A 164 -11.39 -9.64 6.90
C ILE A 164 -12.87 -9.35 6.61
N VAL A 165 -13.41 -8.27 7.18
CA VAL A 165 -14.83 -7.90 6.97
C VAL A 165 -15.11 -7.61 5.49
N LEU A 166 -14.25 -6.87 4.80
CA LEU A 166 -14.38 -6.59 3.38
C LEU A 166 -14.28 -7.87 2.54
N GLY A 167 -13.32 -8.74 2.86
CA GLY A 167 -13.18 -10.05 2.22
C GLY A 167 -14.45 -10.90 2.35
N LEU A 168 -14.98 -11.03 3.56
CA LEU A 168 -16.19 -11.80 3.84
C LEU A 168 -17.42 -11.22 3.10
N ARG A 169 -17.58 -9.90 3.04
CA ARG A 169 -18.64 -9.23 2.26
C ARG A 169 -18.55 -9.60 0.79
N LYS A 170 -17.35 -9.60 0.22
CA LYS A 170 -17.12 -9.94 -1.20
C LYS A 170 -17.42 -11.42 -1.50
N PHE A 171 -17.01 -12.32 -0.63
CA PHE A 171 -17.37 -13.75 -0.75
C PHE A 171 -18.88 -13.99 -0.70
N LYS A 172 -19.60 -13.29 0.19
CA LYS A 172 -21.06 -13.40 0.29
C LYS A 172 -21.75 -12.91 -0.99
N GLN A 173 -21.25 -11.84 -1.61
CA GLN A 173 -21.81 -11.32 -2.88
C GLN A 173 -21.62 -12.32 -4.02
N LYS A 174 -20.43 -12.92 -4.16
CA LYS A 174 -20.17 -13.95 -5.20
C LYS A 174 -21.06 -15.19 -5.04
N ARG A 175 -21.47 -15.57 -3.83
CA ARG A 175 -22.37 -16.71 -3.62
C ARG A 175 -23.83 -16.41 -4.01
N LYS A 176 -24.26 -15.14 -4.00
CA LYS A 176 -25.62 -14.74 -4.40
C LYS A 176 -25.77 -14.55 -5.92
N SER A 177 -24.66 -14.41 -6.65
CA SER A 177 -24.65 -14.22 -8.11
C SER A 177 -24.40 -15.53 -8.89
N ARG A 178 -24.38 -16.66 -8.21
CA ARG A 178 -24.39 -18.02 -8.77
C ARG A 178 -25.71 -18.71 -8.44
#